data_09fee65867473ddf438b42bda21609d6
#
_entry.id   09fee65867473ddf438b42bda21609d6
#
_cell.length_a   1.000
_cell.length_b   1.000
_cell.length_c   1.000
_cell.angle_alpha   90.00
_cell.angle_beta   90.00
_cell.angle_gamma   90.00
#
_symmetry.space_group_name_H-M   'P 1'
#
loop_
_entity.id
_entity.type
_entity.pdbx_description
1 polymer ?
#
loop_
_entity_poly.entity_id
_entity_poly.type
_entity_poly.pdbx_seq_one_letter_code
_entity_poly.pdbx_strand_id
1 'polypeptide(L)'
;MVAWLARVLRSFGPAFTGIGTALRSQPNLQIHLAATLAVTTLGLIQNLPAWKWGCLGLCIGLVWVAELLNTALEKLCDRITLEQDEQIRQVKDIAAGAVLIASAVAVFMAFMIFL
;
A
#
# COMPACT_ATOMS: atom_id res chain seq x y z
N MET A 1 -19.90 -3.72 -26.35
CA MET A 1 -19.63 -4.47 -25.11
C MET A 1 -18.25 -5.13 -25.11
N VAL A 2 -17.89 -5.85 -26.18
CA VAL A 2 -16.57 -6.49 -26.28
C VAL A 2 -15.42 -5.46 -26.22
N ALA A 3 -15.58 -4.32 -26.92
CA ALA A 3 -14.56 -3.25 -26.91
C ALA A 3 -14.41 -2.63 -25.50
N TRP A 4 -15.51 -2.47 -24.77
CA TRP A 4 -15.49 -1.98 -23.41
C TRP A 4 -14.76 -2.97 -22.49
N LEU A 5 -15.09 -4.24 -22.58
CA LEU A 5 -14.44 -5.28 -21.77
C LEU A 5 -12.94 -5.35 -22.08
N ALA A 6 -12.55 -5.30 -23.36
CA ALA A 6 -11.14 -5.29 -23.75
C ALA A 6 -10.40 -4.08 -23.18
N ARG A 7 -11.06 -2.92 -23.13
CA ARG A 7 -10.49 -1.71 -22.55
C ARG A 7 -10.27 -1.85 -21.06
N VAL A 8 -11.25 -2.41 -20.34
CA VAL A 8 -11.16 -2.69 -18.90
C VAL A 8 -10.00 -3.65 -18.63
N LEU A 9 -9.93 -4.75 -19.36
CA LEU A 9 -8.86 -5.74 -19.18
C LEU A 9 -7.47 -5.15 -19.43
N ARG A 10 -7.34 -4.30 -20.45
CA ARG A 10 -6.06 -3.64 -20.75
C ARG A 10 -5.59 -2.68 -19.66
N SER A 11 -6.51 -2.17 -18.83
CA SER A 11 -6.15 -1.25 -17.74
C SER A 11 -5.41 -1.96 -16.61
N PHE A 12 -5.50 -3.29 -16.50
CA PHE A 12 -4.78 -4.05 -15.49
C PHE A 12 -3.27 -4.07 -15.73
N GLY A 13 -2.84 -4.06 -17.00
CA GLY A 13 -1.42 -4.06 -17.35
C GLY A 13 -0.66 -2.91 -16.69
N PRO A 14 -1.03 -1.63 -16.95
CA PRO A 14 -0.40 -0.49 -16.30
C PRO A 14 -0.47 -0.54 -14.78
N ALA A 15 -1.57 -1.02 -14.21
CA ALA A 15 -1.73 -1.14 -12.76
C ALA A 15 -0.68 -2.08 -12.16
N PHE A 16 -0.50 -3.26 -12.74
CA PHE A 16 0.53 -4.20 -12.27
C PHE A 16 1.94 -3.66 -12.49
N THR A 17 2.17 -2.99 -13.62
CA THR A 17 3.47 -2.35 -13.88
C THR A 17 3.78 -1.30 -12.82
N GLY A 18 2.79 -0.49 -12.45
CA GLY A 18 2.94 0.53 -11.41
C GLY A 18 3.29 -0.05 -10.04
N ILE A 19 2.60 -1.12 -9.64
CA ILE A 19 2.92 -1.83 -8.40
C ILE A 19 4.37 -2.34 -8.42
N GLY A 20 4.77 -2.95 -9.54
CA GLY A 20 6.15 -3.45 -9.70
C GLY A 20 7.19 -2.35 -9.65
N THR A 21 6.91 -1.20 -10.27
CA THR A 21 7.79 -0.03 -10.23
C THR A 21 7.98 0.46 -8.80
N ALA A 22 6.89 0.58 -8.05
CA ALA A 22 6.93 1.01 -6.64
C ALA A 22 7.71 0.00 -5.79
N LEU A 23 7.47 -1.29 -5.96
CA LEU A 23 8.19 -2.33 -5.21
C LEU A 23 9.69 -2.27 -5.44
N ARG A 24 10.13 -2.04 -6.69
CA ARG A 24 11.55 -1.97 -7.00
C ARG A 24 12.24 -0.72 -6.48
N SER A 25 11.49 0.39 -6.36
CA SER A 25 12.08 1.69 -6.03
C SER A 25 11.90 2.12 -4.57
N GLN A 26 11.00 1.47 -3.81
CA GLN A 26 10.66 1.93 -2.47
C GLN A 26 10.97 0.87 -1.43
N PRO A 27 11.99 1.09 -0.57
CA PRO A 27 12.31 0.16 0.52
C PRO A 27 11.15 -0.07 1.48
N ASN A 28 10.37 0.98 1.78
CA ASN A 28 9.24 0.87 2.68
C ASN A 28 8.18 -0.12 2.15
N LEU A 29 7.96 -0.13 0.83
CA LEU A 29 7.01 -1.06 0.24
C LEU A 29 7.52 -2.50 0.28
N GLN A 30 8.83 -2.69 0.18
CA GLN A 30 9.46 -4.00 0.35
C GLN A 30 9.25 -4.53 1.77
N ILE A 31 9.34 -3.64 2.77
CA ILE A 31 9.04 -3.97 4.17
C ILE A 31 7.58 -4.40 4.32
N HIS A 32 6.66 -3.67 3.70
CA HIS A 32 5.24 -4.01 3.73
C HIS A 32 4.95 -5.34 3.03
N LEU A 33 5.66 -5.65 1.97
CA LEU A 33 5.55 -6.97 1.33
C LEU A 33 5.97 -8.07 2.28
N ALA A 34 7.11 -7.91 2.93
CA ALA A 34 7.60 -8.88 3.91
C ALA A 34 6.61 -9.06 5.07
N ALA A 35 6.07 -7.95 5.59
CA ALA A 35 5.06 -7.98 6.65
C ALA A 35 3.79 -8.68 6.19
N THR A 36 3.33 -8.42 4.96
CA THR A 36 2.16 -9.07 4.37
C THR A 36 2.34 -10.58 4.32
N LEU A 37 3.50 -11.04 3.84
CA LEU A 37 3.81 -12.47 3.77
C LEU A 37 3.87 -13.09 5.17
N ALA A 38 4.47 -12.39 6.12
CA ALA A 38 4.60 -12.88 7.50
C ALA A 38 3.24 -13.03 8.17
N VAL A 39 2.37 -12.03 8.13
CA VAL A 39 1.06 -12.10 8.78
C VAL A 39 0.12 -13.07 8.07
N THR A 40 0.21 -13.20 6.76
CA THR A 40 -0.57 -14.19 6.01
C THR A 40 -0.17 -15.61 6.42
N THR A 41 1.13 -15.87 6.51
CA THR A 41 1.66 -17.16 6.97
C THR A 41 1.20 -17.46 8.41
N LEU A 42 1.32 -16.48 9.29
CA LEU A 42 0.88 -16.64 10.68
C LEU A 42 -0.61 -16.94 10.78
N GLY A 43 -1.42 -16.25 9.96
CA GLY A 43 -2.86 -16.50 9.89
C GLY A 43 -3.19 -17.91 9.43
N LEU A 44 -2.44 -18.45 8.47
CA LEU A 44 -2.60 -19.83 8.01
C LEU A 44 -2.23 -20.82 9.10
N ILE A 45 -1.15 -20.55 9.84
CA ILE A 45 -0.72 -21.41 10.96
C ILE A 45 -1.78 -21.45 12.06
N GLN A 46 -2.35 -20.28 12.39
CA GLN A 46 -3.35 -20.17 13.46
C GLN A 46 -4.76 -20.57 13.04
N ASN A 47 -4.98 -20.88 11.77
CA ASN A 47 -6.30 -21.23 11.24
C ASN A 47 -7.35 -20.16 11.56
N LEU A 48 -7.08 -18.91 11.15
CA LEU A 48 -7.97 -17.80 11.45
C LEU A 48 -9.37 -18.02 10.85
N PRO A 49 -10.43 -17.64 11.58
CA PRO A 49 -11.79 -17.67 11.01
C PRO A 49 -11.94 -16.63 9.90
N ALA A 50 -12.93 -16.85 9.06
CA ALA A 50 -13.13 -16.02 7.84
C ALA A 50 -13.22 -14.53 8.14
N TRP A 51 -13.90 -14.13 9.22
CA TRP A 51 -14.04 -12.71 9.55
C TRP A 51 -12.71 -12.05 9.91
N LYS A 52 -11.79 -12.78 10.55
CA LYS A 52 -10.45 -12.27 10.84
C LYS A 52 -9.62 -12.12 9.56
N TRP A 53 -9.78 -13.05 8.60
CA TRP A 53 -9.17 -12.89 7.29
C TRP A 53 -9.67 -11.64 6.57
N GLY A 54 -10.97 -11.34 6.68
CA GLY A 54 -11.53 -10.12 6.13
C GLY A 54 -10.91 -8.87 6.75
N CYS A 55 -10.79 -8.82 8.06
CA CYS A 55 -10.14 -7.72 8.77
C CYS A 55 -8.66 -7.57 8.37
N LEU A 56 -7.95 -8.68 8.31
CA LEU A 56 -6.53 -8.69 7.91
C LEU A 56 -6.36 -8.18 6.49
N GLY A 57 -7.20 -8.65 5.57
CA GLY A 57 -7.16 -8.22 4.17
C GLY A 57 -7.44 -6.73 4.02
N LEU A 58 -8.40 -6.19 4.76
CA LEU A 58 -8.67 -4.76 4.75
C LEU A 58 -7.48 -3.94 5.23
N CYS A 59 -6.84 -4.39 6.32
CA CYS A 59 -5.68 -3.68 6.87
C CYS A 59 -4.49 -3.72 5.91
N ILE A 60 -4.21 -4.88 5.33
CA ILE A 60 -3.13 -5.03 4.35
C ILE A 60 -3.39 -4.13 3.14
N GLY A 61 -4.61 -4.20 2.59
CA GLY A 61 -4.99 -3.38 1.45
C GLY A 61 -4.88 -1.89 1.71
N LEU A 62 -5.32 -1.44 2.89
CA LEU A 62 -5.25 -0.03 3.27
C LEU A 62 -3.79 0.47 3.32
N VAL A 63 -2.91 -0.30 3.94
CA VAL A 63 -1.48 0.07 4.02
C VAL A 63 -0.86 0.11 2.62
N TRP A 64 -1.14 -0.89 1.78
CA TRP A 64 -0.61 -0.91 0.42
C TRP A 64 -1.11 0.26 -0.42
N VAL A 65 -2.41 0.57 -0.35
CA VAL A 65 -2.99 1.71 -1.08
C VAL A 65 -2.34 3.01 -0.62
N ALA A 66 -2.23 3.22 0.69
CA ALA A 66 -1.62 4.43 1.24
C ALA A 66 -0.17 4.56 0.79
N GLU A 67 0.61 3.46 0.83
CA GLU A 67 2.01 3.46 0.46
C GLU A 67 2.21 3.71 -1.04
N LEU A 68 1.37 3.11 -1.88
CA LEU A 68 1.42 3.34 -3.32
C LEU A 68 1.09 4.79 -3.68
N LEU A 69 0.08 5.36 -3.04
CA LEU A 69 -0.28 6.77 -3.25
C LEU A 69 0.83 7.70 -2.75
N ASN A 70 1.43 7.40 -1.62
CA ASN A 70 2.58 8.16 -1.11
C ASN A 70 3.75 8.13 -2.10
N THR A 71 4.06 6.96 -2.63
CA THR A 71 5.11 6.79 -3.62
C THR A 71 4.84 7.61 -4.88
N ALA A 72 3.60 7.56 -5.37
CA ALA A 72 3.20 8.34 -6.56
C ALA A 72 3.34 9.84 -6.31
N LEU A 73 2.91 10.33 -5.13
CA LEU A 73 3.04 11.73 -4.76
C LEU A 73 4.49 12.17 -4.62
N GLU A 74 5.34 11.34 -4.03
CA GLU A 74 6.77 11.63 -3.93
C GLU A 74 7.41 11.79 -5.31
N LYS A 75 7.10 10.86 -6.22
CA LYS A 75 7.62 10.93 -7.60
C LYS A 75 7.11 12.17 -8.31
N LEU A 76 5.85 12.54 -8.11
CA LEU A 76 5.28 13.75 -8.69
C LEU A 76 5.95 15.01 -8.14
N CYS A 77 6.15 15.08 -6.82
CA CYS A 77 6.83 16.19 -6.17
C CYS A 77 8.26 16.37 -6.69
N ASP A 78 8.99 15.27 -6.83
CA ASP A 78 10.36 15.29 -7.34
C ASP A 78 10.42 15.72 -8.80
N ARG A 79 9.36 15.45 -9.57
CA ARG A 79 9.26 15.92 -10.95
C ARG A 79 9.02 17.42 -11.02
N ILE A 80 8.31 17.99 -10.03
CA ILE A 80 8.05 19.43 -9.96
C ILE A 80 9.32 20.17 -9.57
N THR A 81 9.98 19.75 -8.49
CA THR A 81 11.25 20.35 -8.04
C THR A 81 11.99 19.39 -7.11
N LEU A 82 13.32 19.41 -7.20
CA LEU A 82 14.21 18.75 -6.24
C LEU A 82 14.72 19.74 -5.18
N GLU A 83 14.44 21.04 -5.36
CA GLU A 83 14.86 22.07 -4.43
C GLU A 83 14.02 22.06 -3.16
N GLN A 84 14.55 22.67 -2.11
CA GLN A 84 13.83 22.86 -0.85
C GLN A 84 12.67 23.82 -1.08
N ASP A 85 11.45 23.31 -0.94
CA ASP A 85 10.22 24.07 -1.13
C ASP A 85 9.26 23.70 -0.01
N GLU A 86 8.76 24.69 0.72
CA GLU A 86 7.93 24.47 1.91
C GLU A 86 6.62 23.76 1.58
N GLN A 87 5.97 24.12 0.48
CA GLN A 87 4.70 23.50 0.09
C GLN A 87 4.90 22.06 -0.36
N ILE A 88 5.97 21.79 -1.11
CA ILE A 88 6.30 20.42 -1.52
C ILE A 88 6.61 19.56 -0.29
N ARG A 89 7.35 20.12 0.68
CA ARG A 89 7.62 19.41 1.94
C ARG A 89 6.33 19.05 2.66
N GLN A 90 5.37 19.99 2.72
CA GLN A 90 4.08 19.74 3.35
C GLN A 90 3.30 18.63 2.64
N VAL A 91 3.30 18.60 1.31
CA VAL A 91 2.62 17.54 0.54
C VAL A 91 3.22 16.18 0.88
N LYS A 92 4.55 16.07 0.89
CA LYS A 92 5.24 14.83 1.23
C LYS A 92 4.95 14.40 2.66
N ASP A 93 4.95 15.34 3.60
CA ASP A 93 4.67 15.06 5.02
C ASP A 93 3.24 14.58 5.22
N ILE A 94 2.27 15.20 4.55
CA ILE A 94 0.86 14.80 4.62
C ILE A 94 0.69 13.38 4.07
N ALA A 95 1.30 13.08 2.94
CA ALA A 95 1.24 11.75 2.34
C ALA A 95 1.87 10.70 3.25
N ALA A 96 3.01 11.01 3.86
CA ALA A 96 3.65 10.14 4.84
C ALA A 96 2.78 9.94 6.08
N GLY A 97 2.06 10.98 6.51
CA GLY A 97 1.10 10.91 7.61
C GLY A 97 -0.03 9.93 7.33
N ALA A 98 -0.51 9.88 6.09
CA ALA A 98 -1.53 8.91 5.69
C ALA A 98 -1.02 7.47 5.84
N VAL A 99 0.22 7.22 5.45
CA VAL A 99 0.86 5.91 5.63
C VAL A 99 0.98 5.57 7.12
N LEU A 100 1.37 6.55 7.92
CA LEU A 100 1.51 6.37 9.37
C LEU A 100 0.19 5.95 10.00
N ILE A 101 -0.91 6.63 9.66
CA ILE A 101 -2.24 6.30 10.18
C ILE A 101 -2.66 4.89 9.74
N ALA A 102 -2.50 4.57 8.47
CA ALA A 102 -2.85 3.24 7.95
C ALA A 102 -2.06 2.15 8.65
N SER A 103 -0.76 2.37 8.84
CA SER A 103 0.13 1.42 9.52
C SER A 103 -0.22 1.26 10.99
N ALA A 104 -0.56 2.35 11.68
CA ALA A 104 -0.97 2.29 13.09
C ALA A 104 -2.25 1.48 13.26
N VAL A 105 -3.24 1.68 12.38
CA VAL A 105 -4.47 0.89 12.38
C VAL A 105 -4.17 -0.58 12.14
N ALA A 106 -3.30 -0.88 11.17
CA ALA A 106 -2.92 -2.25 10.84
C ALA A 106 -2.23 -2.95 12.02
N VAL A 107 -1.32 -2.26 12.70
CA VAL A 107 -0.64 -2.81 13.88
C VAL A 107 -1.64 -3.08 15.00
N PHE A 108 -2.52 -2.12 15.28
CA PHE A 108 -3.57 -2.30 16.29
C PHE A 108 -4.44 -3.52 15.96
N MET A 109 -4.89 -3.64 14.73
CA MET A 109 -5.71 -4.77 14.30
C MET A 109 -4.97 -6.09 14.34
N ALA A 110 -3.66 -6.08 14.05
CA ALA A 110 -2.84 -7.29 14.14
C ALA A 110 -2.81 -7.83 15.57
N PHE A 111 -2.66 -6.95 16.57
CA PHE A 111 -2.77 -7.36 17.97
C PHE A 111 -4.14 -7.97 18.28
N MET A 112 -5.21 -7.34 17.79
CA MET A 112 -6.57 -7.85 18.02
C MET A 112 -6.81 -9.20 17.33
N ILE A 113 -6.22 -9.41 16.16
CA ILE A 113 -6.42 -10.62 15.37
C ILE A 113 -5.61 -11.79 15.92
N PHE A 114 -4.33 -11.58 16.26
CA PHE A 114 -3.39 -12.64 16.57
C PHE A 114 -3.24 -12.90 18.09
N LEU A 115 -3.60 -11.94 18.89
CA LEU A 115 -3.53 -12.09 20.35
C LEU A 115 -4.92 -12.10 20.99
#